data_8098fc42e5fceeeca191255f129abe41
#
_entry.id   8098fc42e5fceeeca191255f129abe41
#
_cell.length_a   1.000
_cell.length_b   1.000
_cell.length_c   1.000
_cell.angle_alpha   90.00
_cell.angle_beta   90.00
_cell.angle_gamma   90.00
#
_symmetry.space_group_name_H-M   'P 1'
#
loop_
_entity.id
_entity.type
_entity.pdbx_description
1 polymer ?
#
loop_
_entity_poly.entity_id
_entity_poly.type
_entity_poly.pdbx_seq_one_letter_code
_entity_poly.pdbx_strand_id
1 'polypeptide(L)'
;MGLLVSRALRIALLLGLVAALAGIYLAFLRPWHARWGASDGEVARALPGDELWPDPARVETRAITISAPAEEVWAWVRQLGQDRGGFYSYEWLENLARARIRNADRLLPDLPERTPGEKLWLASPEEWGGTAFVLVARNDPGRALVTLTHVGADEAPVGTWAFVVEPLGPDRARLLVRSRAGRAAAPPRHGWRLFDLLVFEPAHFVMERRMMLGIAERAERRLPPGWRNVAEVATWMAALAVLLAAGLSALWRRAHPRPFLLFAAAGAALLLLPTLRPPLAVSAAAAALLVAAVPWSFGGRRAPGGLALGHVRLPR
;
A
#
# COMPACT_ATOMS: atom_id res chain seq x y z
N MET A 1 -11.76 38.24 -21.42
CA MET A 1 -13.04 37.53 -21.25
C MET A 1 -12.71 36.16 -20.67
N GLY A 2 -12.60 36.08 -19.32
CA GLY A 2 -12.28 34.81 -18.63
C GLY A 2 -13.53 33.93 -18.59
N LEU A 3 -13.49 32.78 -19.26
CA LEU A 3 -14.52 31.75 -19.19
C LEU A 3 -14.75 31.35 -17.72
N LEU A 4 -15.92 31.72 -17.21
CA LEU A 4 -16.42 31.19 -15.92
C LEU A 4 -16.62 29.68 -16.09
N VAL A 5 -15.59 28.91 -15.72
CA VAL A 5 -15.67 27.44 -15.72
C VAL A 5 -16.80 27.06 -14.79
N SER A 6 -17.85 26.45 -15.32
CA SER A 6 -19.01 26.03 -14.55
C SER A 6 -18.59 25.03 -13.47
N ARG A 7 -19.36 24.92 -12.37
CA ARG A 7 -19.10 23.94 -11.32
C ARG A 7 -19.08 22.50 -11.86
N ALA A 8 -19.97 22.23 -12.80
CA ALA A 8 -20.04 20.94 -13.50
C ALA A 8 -18.75 20.60 -14.24
N LEU A 9 -18.17 21.57 -14.98
CA LEU A 9 -16.89 21.36 -15.68
C LEU A 9 -15.74 21.11 -14.71
N ARG A 10 -15.70 21.80 -13.56
CA ARG A 10 -14.65 21.56 -12.53
C ARG A 10 -14.76 20.16 -11.93
N ILE A 11 -15.97 19.70 -11.64
CA ILE A 11 -16.21 18.33 -11.20
C ILE A 11 -15.75 17.34 -12.28
N ALA A 12 -16.12 17.58 -13.54
CA ALA A 12 -15.71 16.72 -14.66
C ALA A 12 -14.19 16.64 -14.81
N LEU A 13 -13.48 17.77 -14.65
CA LEU A 13 -12.01 17.79 -14.68
C LEU A 13 -11.38 17.00 -13.52
N LEU A 14 -11.90 17.14 -12.30
CA LEU A 14 -11.42 16.35 -11.15
C LEU A 14 -11.66 14.86 -11.36
N LEU A 15 -12.86 14.48 -11.82
CA LEU A 15 -13.18 13.09 -12.15
C LEU A 15 -12.28 12.56 -13.26
N GLY A 16 -12.00 13.36 -14.28
CA GLY A 16 -11.05 13.04 -15.35
C GLY A 16 -9.63 12.79 -14.83
N LEU A 17 -9.15 13.61 -13.88
CA LEU A 17 -7.84 13.42 -13.25
C LEU A 17 -7.81 12.12 -12.40
N VAL A 18 -8.86 11.86 -11.63
CA VAL A 18 -8.98 10.60 -10.87
C VAL A 18 -8.99 9.40 -11.82
N ALA A 19 -9.76 9.46 -12.91
CA ALA A 19 -9.81 8.41 -13.92
C ALA A 19 -8.44 8.20 -14.60
N ALA A 20 -7.71 9.28 -14.90
CA ALA A 20 -6.36 9.21 -15.46
C ALA A 20 -5.37 8.54 -14.49
N LEU A 21 -5.38 8.91 -13.20
CA LEU A 21 -4.55 8.29 -12.17
C LEU A 21 -4.89 6.80 -11.99
N ALA A 22 -6.19 6.46 -11.99
CA ALA A 22 -6.64 5.07 -11.95
C ALA A 22 -6.20 4.30 -13.21
N GLY A 23 -6.29 4.91 -14.40
CA GLY A 23 -5.80 4.33 -15.65
C GLY A 23 -4.29 4.06 -15.63
N ILE A 24 -3.48 4.99 -15.11
CA ILE A 24 -2.03 4.81 -14.93
C ILE A 24 -1.76 3.65 -13.96
N TYR A 25 -2.47 3.61 -12.84
CA TYR A 25 -2.35 2.50 -11.89
C TYR A 25 -2.65 1.16 -12.56
N LEU A 26 -3.79 1.04 -13.22
CA LEU A 26 -4.24 -0.22 -13.82
C LEU A 26 -3.34 -0.69 -14.96
N ALA A 27 -2.86 0.23 -15.79
CA ALA A 27 -2.05 -0.11 -16.97
C ALA A 27 -0.59 -0.44 -16.63
N PHE A 28 0.01 0.24 -15.65
CA PHE A 28 1.45 0.15 -15.40
C PHE A 28 1.81 -0.36 -14.01
N LEU A 29 1.19 0.19 -12.96
CA LEU A 29 1.61 -0.14 -11.60
C LEU A 29 1.03 -1.48 -11.13
N ARG A 30 -0.22 -1.76 -11.43
CA ARG A 30 -0.87 -3.02 -11.04
C ARG A 30 -0.18 -4.27 -11.59
N PRO A 31 0.20 -4.35 -12.90
CA PRO A 31 0.99 -5.47 -13.41
C PRO A 31 2.36 -5.60 -12.73
N TRP A 32 3.01 -4.47 -12.42
CA TRP A 32 4.28 -4.46 -11.71
C TRP A 32 4.11 -4.90 -10.25
N HIS A 33 3.05 -4.45 -9.55
CA HIS A 33 2.72 -4.92 -8.20
C HIS A 33 2.55 -6.44 -8.12
N ALA A 34 1.88 -7.01 -9.12
CA ALA A 34 1.61 -8.45 -9.17
C ALA A 34 2.88 -9.30 -9.29
N ARG A 35 3.98 -8.70 -9.76
CA ARG A 35 5.24 -9.42 -10.06
C ARG A 35 6.46 -8.80 -9.41
N TRP A 36 6.26 -7.95 -8.42
CA TRP A 36 7.35 -7.19 -7.83
C TRP A 36 8.50 -8.07 -7.37
N GLY A 37 9.69 -7.83 -7.95
CA GLY A 37 10.93 -8.52 -7.62
C GLY A 37 11.00 -9.99 -8.07
N ALA A 38 9.94 -10.57 -8.61
CA ALA A 38 9.96 -11.93 -9.14
C ALA A 38 10.45 -11.96 -10.60
N SER A 39 11.23 -12.98 -10.94
CA SER A 39 11.61 -13.27 -12.33
C SER A 39 10.49 -13.97 -13.10
N ASP A 40 10.57 -13.97 -14.44
CA ASP A 40 9.60 -14.68 -15.28
C ASP A 40 9.55 -16.18 -14.97
N GLY A 41 10.70 -16.79 -14.68
CA GLY A 41 10.79 -18.20 -14.28
C GLY A 41 10.08 -18.47 -12.95
N GLU A 42 10.19 -17.57 -11.96
CA GLU A 42 9.51 -17.70 -10.67
C GLU A 42 8.00 -17.50 -10.80
N VAL A 43 7.56 -16.63 -11.69
CA VAL A 43 6.13 -16.44 -11.97
C VAL A 43 5.53 -17.67 -12.68
N ALA A 44 6.26 -18.26 -13.62
CA ALA A 44 5.75 -19.34 -14.47
C ALA A 44 5.78 -20.72 -13.79
N ARG A 45 6.73 -20.96 -12.89
CA ARG A 45 6.87 -22.28 -12.26
C ARG A 45 5.82 -22.52 -11.17
N ALA A 46 5.53 -23.80 -10.94
CA ALA A 46 4.70 -24.22 -9.81
C ALA A 46 5.41 -23.95 -8.48
N LEU A 47 4.66 -23.45 -7.49
CA LEU A 47 5.11 -23.28 -6.11
C LEU A 47 4.22 -24.09 -5.16
N PRO A 48 4.70 -24.42 -3.93
CA PRO A 48 3.88 -25.04 -2.91
C PRO A 48 2.57 -24.27 -2.69
N GLY A 49 1.44 -25.00 -2.73
CA GLY A 49 0.09 -24.41 -2.56
C GLY A 49 -0.62 -24.08 -3.87
N ASP A 50 0.03 -24.13 -5.03
CA ASP A 50 -0.61 -23.91 -6.32
C ASP A 50 -1.66 -25.00 -6.61
N GLU A 51 -1.41 -26.22 -6.15
CA GLU A 51 -2.28 -27.37 -6.26
C GLU A 51 -3.62 -27.21 -5.50
N LEU A 52 -3.64 -26.40 -4.44
CA LEU A 52 -4.84 -26.13 -3.65
C LEU A 52 -5.81 -25.19 -4.37
N TRP A 53 -5.32 -24.44 -5.34
CA TRP A 53 -6.13 -23.51 -6.14
C TRP A 53 -5.67 -23.52 -7.59
N PRO A 54 -5.98 -24.59 -8.36
CA PRO A 54 -5.40 -24.80 -9.70
C PRO A 54 -5.91 -23.84 -10.79
N ASP A 55 -7.13 -23.32 -10.67
CA ASP A 55 -7.75 -22.37 -11.62
C ASP A 55 -8.02 -21.00 -10.96
N PRO A 56 -6.99 -20.18 -10.72
CA PRO A 56 -7.16 -18.86 -10.14
C PRO A 56 -7.61 -17.85 -11.18
N ALA A 57 -8.48 -16.92 -10.77
CA ALA A 57 -8.79 -15.73 -11.55
C ALA A 57 -7.66 -14.70 -11.52
N ARG A 58 -6.81 -14.73 -10.47
CA ARG A 58 -5.67 -13.83 -10.28
C ARG A 58 -4.53 -14.56 -9.60
N VAL A 59 -3.31 -14.33 -10.09
CA VAL A 59 -2.06 -14.78 -9.48
C VAL A 59 -1.14 -13.59 -9.28
N GLU A 60 -0.59 -13.46 -8.08
CA GLU A 60 0.45 -12.51 -7.77
C GLU A 60 1.65 -13.26 -7.21
N THR A 61 2.83 -12.99 -7.73
CA THR A 61 4.09 -13.61 -7.27
C THR A 61 5.10 -12.52 -7.02
N ARG A 62 5.48 -12.35 -5.75
CA ARG A 62 6.47 -11.35 -5.32
C ARG A 62 7.67 -12.05 -4.75
N ALA A 63 8.85 -11.46 -4.92
CA ALA A 63 10.06 -12.11 -4.44
C ALA A 63 11.15 -11.11 -4.08
N ILE A 64 11.96 -11.45 -3.07
CA ILE A 64 13.18 -10.72 -2.71
C ILE A 64 14.30 -11.70 -2.39
N THR A 65 15.53 -11.26 -2.67
CA THR A 65 16.73 -11.96 -2.17
C THR A 65 17.13 -11.34 -0.83
N ILE A 66 17.42 -12.18 0.14
CA ILE A 66 17.78 -11.82 1.51
C ILE A 66 19.20 -12.31 1.77
N SER A 67 20.08 -11.45 2.28
CA SER A 67 21.47 -11.78 2.62
C SER A 67 21.54 -12.41 4.02
N ALA A 68 20.87 -13.55 4.16
CA ALA A 68 20.86 -14.38 5.36
C ALA A 68 20.59 -15.84 4.97
N PRO A 69 21.01 -16.83 5.79
CA PRO A 69 20.66 -18.23 5.60
C PRO A 69 19.15 -18.46 5.53
N ALA A 70 18.73 -19.45 4.75
CA ALA A 70 17.31 -19.77 4.59
C ALA A 70 16.63 -20.10 5.95
N GLU A 71 17.35 -20.71 6.86
CA GLU A 71 16.87 -21.03 8.22
C GLU A 71 16.54 -19.76 9.02
N GLU A 72 17.38 -18.71 8.94
CA GLU A 72 17.10 -17.43 9.60
C GLU A 72 15.88 -16.75 8.98
N VAL A 73 15.74 -16.77 7.65
CA VAL A 73 14.55 -16.22 6.97
C VAL A 73 13.30 -16.98 7.38
N TRP A 74 13.37 -18.32 7.42
CA TRP A 74 12.26 -19.18 7.85
C TRP A 74 11.84 -18.89 9.30
N ALA A 75 12.78 -18.68 10.19
CA ALA A 75 12.48 -18.37 11.58
C ALA A 75 11.58 -17.13 11.74
N TRP A 76 11.71 -16.13 10.84
CA TRP A 76 10.84 -14.96 10.79
C TRP A 76 9.51 -15.26 10.09
N VAL A 77 9.47 -16.07 9.05
CA VAL A 77 8.22 -16.51 8.40
C VAL A 77 7.36 -17.33 9.36
N ARG A 78 7.96 -18.24 10.11
CA ARG A 78 7.28 -19.12 11.09
C ARG A 78 6.48 -18.35 12.14
N GLN A 79 6.95 -17.18 12.54
CA GLN A 79 6.28 -16.37 13.56
C GLN A 79 5.36 -15.27 13.02
N LEU A 80 4.98 -15.33 11.73
CA LEU A 80 3.96 -14.44 11.18
C LEU A 80 2.62 -14.65 11.88
N GLY A 81 1.86 -13.55 12.04
CA GLY A 81 0.53 -13.54 12.63
C GLY A 81 0.41 -12.58 13.80
N GLN A 82 -0.80 -12.05 13.99
CA GLN A 82 -1.13 -11.13 15.08
C GLN A 82 -0.90 -11.76 16.45
N ASP A 83 -1.17 -13.04 16.55
CA ASP A 83 -0.99 -13.89 17.75
C ASP A 83 0.48 -14.26 18.05
N ARG A 84 1.40 -13.91 17.16
CA ARG A 84 2.82 -14.26 17.25
C ARG A 84 3.70 -13.02 17.08
N GLY A 85 4.51 -12.97 16.04
CA GLY A 85 5.49 -11.90 15.80
C GLY A 85 4.97 -10.70 14.97
N GLY A 86 3.68 -10.65 14.65
CA GLY A 86 3.10 -9.63 13.76
C GLY A 86 3.39 -9.92 12.29
N PHE A 87 3.35 -8.86 11.47
CA PHE A 87 3.60 -8.97 10.03
C PHE A 87 4.82 -8.16 9.57
N TYR A 88 5.54 -7.52 10.48
CA TYR A 88 6.75 -6.71 10.19
C TYR A 88 6.50 -5.58 9.19
N SER A 89 5.25 -5.16 9.08
CA SER A 89 4.76 -4.13 8.18
C SER A 89 4.58 -2.78 8.90
N TYR A 90 3.63 -1.95 8.47
CA TYR A 90 3.33 -0.65 9.05
C TYR A 90 2.38 -0.80 10.24
N GLU A 91 2.90 -1.20 11.39
CA GLU A 91 2.17 -1.53 12.61
C GLU A 91 1.10 -0.51 13.00
N TRP A 92 1.45 0.79 13.01
CA TRP A 92 0.48 1.80 13.42
C TRP A 92 -0.65 1.98 12.37
N LEU A 93 -0.36 1.76 11.08
CA LEU A 93 -1.37 1.83 10.02
C LEU A 93 -2.36 0.65 10.14
N GLU A 94 -1.85 -0.55 10.42
CA GLU A 94 -2.66 -1.73 10.73
C GLU A 94 -3.53 -1.49 11.97
N ASN A 95 -2.96 -0.84 12.98
CA ASN A 95 -3.64 -0.56 14.24
C ASN A 95 -4.68 0.57 14.16
N LEU A 96 -4.69 1.39 13.09
CA LEU A 96 -5.83 2.26 12.78
C LEU A 96 -7.11 1.44 12.52
N ALA A 97 -6.97 0.23 11.95
CA ALA A 97 -8.06 -0.71 11.77
C ALA A 97 -8.31 -1.60 13.02
N ARG A 98 -7.74 -1.26 14.17
CA ARG A 98 -7.83 -2.06 15.42
C ARG A 98 -7.29 -3.48 15.29
N ALA A 99 -6.32 -3.69 14.40
CA ALA A 99 -5.73 -5.02 14.20
C ALA A 99 -4.94 -5.52 15.41
N ARG A 100 -4.49 -4.61 16.29
CA ARG A 100 -3.66 -4.88 17.48
C ARG A 100 -2.40 -5.66 17.13
N ILE A 101 -1.80 -5.36 15.99
CA ILE A 101 -0.53 -5.94 15.58
C ILE A 101 0.60 -5.35 16.43
N ARG A 102 1.52 -6.21 16.82
CA ARG A 102 2.80 -5.84 17.43
C ARG A 102 3.92 -6.58 16.73
N ASN A 103 4.77 -5.85 16.03
CA ASN A 103 5.88 -6.44 15.30
C ASN A 103 7.03 -6.79 16.24
N ALA A 104 7.39 -8.07 16.32
CA ALA A 104 8.53 -8.51 17.12
C ALA A 104 9.85 -8.07 16.48
N ASP A 105 10.80 -7.63 17.31
CA ASP A 105 12.15 -7.24 16.89
C ASP A 105 13.19 -8.36 17.15
N ARG A 106 12.74 -9.47 17.72
CA ARG A 106 13.54 -10.66 18.01
C ARG A 106 12.73 -11.92 17.76
N LEU A 107 13.41 -13.03 17.53
CA LEU A 107 12.77 -14.32 17.45
C LEU A 107 12.14 -14.67 18.80
N LEU A 108 10.92 -15.18 18.75
CA LEU A 108 10.21 -15.65 19.93
C LEU A 108 10.78 -17.02 20.31
N PRO A 109 11.18 -17.24 21.58
CA PRO A 109 11.69 -18.51 22.01
C PRO A 109 10.58 -19.58 21.97
N ASP A 110 10.97 -20.82 21.76
CA ASP A 110 10.13 -22.02 21.85
C ASP A 110 8.81 -21.97 21.07
N LEU A 111 8.79 -21.18 19.99
CA LEU A 111 7.60 -21.07 19.16
C LEU A 111 7.44 -22.34 18.31
N PRO A 112 6.32 -23.10 18.47
CA PRO A 112 6.08 -24.29 17.68
C PRO A 112 5.81 -23.96 16.21
N GLU A 113 6.11 -24.91 15.33
CA GLU A 113 5.64 -24.83 13.95
C GLU A 113 4.10 -24.81 13.91
N ARG A 114 3.55 -24.08 12.92
CA ARG A 114 2.11 -24.09 12.71
C ARG A 114 1.66 -25.42 12.12
N THR A 115 0.50 -25.89 12.53
CA THR A 115 -0.11 -27.11 12.02
C THR A 115 -1.24 -26.84 11.03
N PRO A 116 -1.46 -27.71 10.04
CA PRO A 116 -2.63 -27.59 9.16
C PRO A 116 -3.94 -27.51 9.97
N GLY A 117 -4.83 -26.58 9.57
CA GLY A 117 -6.07 -26.26 10.29
C GLY A 117 -5.92 -25.16 11.36
N GLU A 118 -4.70 -24.79 11.74
CA GLU A 118 -4.46 -23.68 12.66
C GLU A 118 -4.82 -22.34 12.03
N LYS A 119 -5.42 -21.44 12.80
CA LYS A 119 -5.68 -20.05 12.39
C LYS A 119 -4.41 -19.22 12.51
N LEU A 120 -4.05 -18.54 11.44
CA LEU A 120 -3.10 -17.44 11.45
C LEU A 120 -3.91 -16.15 11.46
N TRP A 121 -3.88 -15.44 12.59
CA TRP A 121 -4.67 -14.25 12.79
C TRP A 121 -4.09 -13.06 12.04
N LEU A 122 -4.93 -12.40 11.23
CA LEU A 122 -4.57 -11.17 10.51
C LEU A 122 -4.80 -9.93 11.37
N ALA A 123 -5.72 -10.01 12.32
CA ALA A 123 -6.03 -8.97 13.29
C ALA A 123 -6.54 -9.60 14.58
N SER A 124 -6.64 -8.77 15.66
CA SER A 124 -7.15 -9.23 16.97
C SER A 124 -8.51 -9.90 16.84
N PRO A 125 -8.65 -11.15 17.27
CA PRO A 125 -9.93 -11.85 17.24
C PRO A 125 -11.00 -11.14 18.09
N GLU A 126 -10.64 -10.47 19.18
CA GLU A 126 -11.55 -9.73 20.03
C GLU A 126 -12.14 -8.51 19.31
N GLU A 127 -11.30 -7.75 18.60
CA GLU A 127 -11.72 -6.54 17.89
C GLU A 127 -12.48 -6.85 16.59
N TRP A 128 -12.17 -7.98 15.96
CA TRP A 128 -12.73 -8.37 14.66
C TRP A 128 -13.73 -9.54 14.75
N GLY A 129 -14.21 -9.88 15.96
CA GLY A 129 -15.21 -10.94 16.16
C GLY A 129 -14.75 -12.31 15.65
N GLY A 130 -13.43 -12.57 15.66
CA GLY A 130 -12.86 -13.85 15.23
C GLY A 130 -12.91 -14.11 13.72
N THR A 131 -13.11 -13.09 12.87
CA THR A 131 -13.29 -13.27 11.41
C THR A 131 -12.04 -12.98 10.59
N ALA A 132 -11.05 -12.24 11.14
CA ALA A 132 -9.86 -11.82 10.42
C ALA A 132 -8.71 -12.83 10.57
N PHE A 133 -8.75 -13.93 9.86
CA PHE A 133 -7.73 -14.97 9.86
C PHE A 133 -7.57 -15.61 8.48
N VAL A 134 -6.49 -16.37 8.31
CA VAL A 134 -6.29 -17.35 7.25
C VAL A 134 -6.01 -18.72 7.89
N LEU A 135 -6.41 -19.80 7.24
CA LEU A 135 -6.15 -21.15 7.74
C LEU A 135 -4.86 -21.69 7.18
N VAL A 136 -4.00 -22.24 8.01
CA VAL A 136 -2.84 -23.00 7.57
C VAL A 136 -3.31 -24.24 6.83
N ALA A 137 -3.00 -24.34 5.54
CA ALA A 137 -3.31 -25.50 4.72
C ALA A 137 -2.14 -26.49 4.70
N ARG A 138 -0.93 -25.95 4.67
CA ARG A 138 0.32 -26.73 4.59
C ARG A 138 1.44 -25.95 5.28
N ASN A 139 2.25 -26.65 6.03
CA ASN A 139 3.49 -26.13 6.59
C ASN A 139 4.60 -27.16 6.35
N ASP A 140 5.57 -26.78 5.51
CA ASP A 140 6.81 -27.55 5.30
C ASP A 140 7.93 -26.78 6.01
N PRO A 141 8.33 -27.15 7.24
CA PRO A 141 9.31 -26.42 8.02
C PRO A 141 10.62 -26.15 7.25
N GLY A 142 11.10 -24.91 7.33
CA GLY A 142 12.29 -24.46 6.59
C GLY A 142 12.04 -24.13 5.12
N ARG A 143 10.85 -24.41 4.57
CA ARG A 143 10.60 -24.30 3.12
C ARG A 143 9.35 -23.51 2.75
N ALA A 144 8.18 -23.89 3.29
CA ALA A 144 6.93 -23.27 2.83
C ALA A 144 5.85 -23.24 3.91
N LEU A 145 5.18 -22.10 4.02
CA LEU A 145 3.93 -21.92 4.76
C LEU A 145 2.84 -21.54 3.76
N VAL A 146 1.81 -22.36 3.63
CA VAL A 146 0.68 -22.11 2.71
C VAL A 146 -0.59 -21.96 3.53
N THR A 147 -1.34 -20.90 3.25
CA THR A 147 -2.61 -20.62 3.92
C THR A 147 -3.76 -20.54 2.92
N LEU A 148 -4.98 -20.81 3.39
CA LEU A 148 -6.24 -20.59 2.69
C LEU A 148 -6.84 -19.26 3.14
N THR A 149 -7.20 -18.42 2.20
CA THR A 149 -7.86 -17.14 2.46
C THR A 149 -9.38 -17.31 2.40
N HIS A 150 -10.11 -16.62 3.30
CA HIS A 150 -11.57 -16.68 3.42
C HIS A 150 -12.14 -15.27 3.39
N VAL A 151 -13.40 -15.14 3.01
CA VAL A 151 -14.20 -13.92 3.14
C VAL A 151 -15.26 -14.18 4.22
N GLY A 152 -14.90 -13.95 5.48
CA GLY A 152 -15.74 -14.31 6.63
C GLY A 152 -15.33 -15.63 7.30
N ALA A 153 -15.81 -15.85 8.52
CA ALA A 153 -15.35 -16.96 9.37
C ALA A 153 -15.84 -18.35 8.91
N ASP A 154 -17.04 -18.40 8.33
CA ASP A 154 -17.75 -19.64 7.98
C ASP A 154 -17.86 -19.87 6.47
N GLU A 155 -17.16 -19.04 5.66
CA GLU A 155 -17.24 -19.15 4.21
C GLU A 155 -16.17 -20.09 3.65
N ALA A 156 -16.46 -20.67 2.48
CA ALA A 156 -15.49 -21.47 1.74
C ALA A 156 -14.23 -20.67 1.40
N PRO A 157 -13.06 -21.31 1.31
CA PRO A 157 -11.85 -20.63 0.86
C PRO A 157 -12.03 -19.97 -0.49
N VAL A 158 -11.41 -18.81 -0.68
CA VAL A 158 -11.47 -18.03 -1.91
C VAL A 158 -10.11 -17.91 -2.61
N GLY A 159 -9.07 -18.50 -2.02
CA GLY A 159 -7.73 -18.48 -2.57
C GLY A 159 -6.68 -19.01 -1.61
N THR A 160 -5.41 -18.84 -2.00
CA THR A 160 -4.25 -19.22 -1.21
C THR A 160 -3.29 -18.04 -1.03
N TRP A 161 -2.52 -18.07 0.05
CA TRP A 161 -1.40 -17.17 0.31
C TRP A 161 -0.23 -18.00 0.81
N ALA A 162 0.81 -18.10 -0.01
CA ALA A 162 1.95 -18.98 0.20
C ALA A 162 3.24 -18.18 0.40
N PHE A 163 4.02 -18.56 1.40
CA PHE A 163 5.36 -18.07 1.69
C PHE A 163 6.34 -19.19 1.40
N VAL A 164 7.29 -18.98 0.52
CA VAL A 164 8.27 -19.99 0.14
C VAL A 164 9.67 -19.43 0.34
N VAL A 165 10.51 -20.17 1.07
CA VAL A 165 11.91 -19.83 1.32
C VAL A 165 12.79 -20.84 0.61
N GLU A 166 13.69 -20.36 -0.23
CA GLU A 166 14.61 -21.18 -1.00
C GLU A 166 16.06 -20.76 -0.72
N PRO A 167 16.94 -21.69 -0.39
CA PRO A 167 18.37 -21.37 -0.24
C PRO A 167 18.99 -21.02 -1.60
N LEU A 168 19.76 -19.94 -1.65
CA LEU A 168 20.59 -19.56 -2.80
C LEU A 168 22.08 -19.78 -2.53
N GLY A 169 22.42 -20.28 -1.36
CA GLY A 169 23.75 -20.52 -0.84
C GLY A 169 23.75 -20.48 0.69
N PRO A 170 24.91 -20.59 1.34
CA PRO A 170 24.97 -20.62 2.80
C PRO A 170 24.48 -19.32 3.46
N ASP A 171 24.71 -18.16 2.83
CA ASP A 171 24.44 -16.84 3.40
C ASP A 171 23.35 -16.07 2.65
N ARG A 172 22.59 -16.75 1.78
CA ARG A 172 21.57 -16.10 0.94
C ARG A 172 20.34 -16.98 0.76
N ALA A 173 19.18 -16.36 0.86
CA ALA A 173 17.92 -17.01 0.59
C ALA A 173 17.04 -16.18 -0.34
N ARG A 174 16.11 -16.85 -0.98
CA ARG A 174 15.04 -16.27 -1.77
C ARG A 174 13.73 -16.43 -1.02
N LEU A 175 13.07 -15.32 -0.72
CA LEU A 175 11.70 -15.31 -0.19
C LEU A 175 10.75 -14.99 -1.34
N LEU A 176 9.86 -15.94 -1.63
CA LEU A 176 8.77 -15.77 -2.59
C LEU A 176 7.45 -15.74 -1.79
N VAL A 177 6.56 -14.82 -2.19
CA VAL A 177 5.18 -14.77 -1.68
C VAL A 177 4.27 -14.88 -2.88
N ARG A 178 3.38 -15.88 -2.88
CA ARG A 178 2.39 -16.08 -3.94
C ARG A 178 0.98 -16.10 -3.40
N SER A 179 0.14 -15.24 -3.99
CA SER A 179 -1.30 -15.24 -3.76
C SER A 179 -2.02 -15.73 -5.00
N ARG A 180 -2.98 -16.64 -4.81
CA ARG A 180 -3.89 -17.12 -5.85
C ARG A 180 -5.32 -16.86 -5.39
N ALA A 181 -6.07 -16.08 -6.15
CA ALA A 181 -7.44 -15.74 -5.80
C ALA A 181 -8.42 -16.29 -6.84
N GLY A 182 -9.50 -16.87 -6.36
CA GLY A 182 -10.60 -17.36 -7.19
C GLY A 182 -11.55 -16.25 -7.62
N ARG A 183 -12.46 -16.58 -8.56
CA ARG A 183 -13.52 -15.65 -9.01
C ARG A 183 -14.50 -15.30 -7.88
N ALA A 184 -14.71 -16.21 -6.94
CA ALA A 184 -15.56 -16.01 -5.76
C ALA A 184 -14.96 -15.01 -4.76
N ALA A 185 -13.64 -14.74 -4.81
CA ALA A 185 -13.00 -13.70 -4.01
C ALA A 185 -13.41 -12.28 -4.47
N ALA A 186 -14.06 -12.14 -5.63
CA ALA A 186 -14.59 -10.86 -6.07
C ALA A 186 -15.90 -10.56 -5.31
N PRO A 187 -16.00 -9.44 -4.60
CA PRO A 187 -17.20 -9.11 -3.83
C PRO A 187 -18.42 -9.00 -4.77
N PRO A 188 -19.60 -9.47 -4.34
CA PRO A 188 -20.79 -9.61 -5.17
C PRO A 188 -21.43 -8.27 -5.60
N ARG A 189 -20.98 -7.13 -5.07
CA ARG A 189 -21.52 -5.80 -5.35
C ARG A 189 -20.59 -5.00 -6.26
N HIS A 190 -21.13 -4.40 -7.33
CA HIS A 190 -20.34 -3.65 -8.33
C HIS A 190 -19.44 -2.55 -7.74
N GLY A 191 -19.87 -1.86 -6.70
CA GLY A 191 -19.07 -0.82 -6.02
C GLY A 191 -17.84 -1.37 -5.29
N TRP A 192 -17.90 -2.58 -4.77
CA TRP A 192 -16.80 -3.22 -4.06
C TRP A 192 -15.66 -3.66 -4.99
N ARG A 193 -15.95 -3.95 -6.26
CA ARG A 193 -14.88 -4.27 -7.24
C ARG A 193 -13.97 -3.09 -7.51
N LEU A 194 -14.49 -1.87 -7.58
CA LEU A 194 -13.67 -0.67 -7.73
C LEU A 194 -12.86 -0.39 -6.47
N PHE A 195 -13.45 -0.57 -5.31
CA PHE A 195 -12.75 -0.43 -4.04
C PHE A 195 -11.61 -1.47 -3.93
N ASP A 196 -11.91 -2.75 -4.21
CA ASP A 196 -10.90 -3.81 -4.22
C ASP A 196 -9.75 -3.46 -5.16
N LEU A 197 -10.06 -3.10 -6.39
CA LEU A 197 -9.09 -2.83 -7.45
C LEU A 197 -8.23 -1.57 -7.20
N LEU A 198 -8.84 -0.48 -6.70
CA LEU A 198 -8.18 0.83 -6.62
C LEU A 198 -7.72 1.19 -5.21
N VAL A 199 -8.17 0.47 -4.17
CA VAL A 199 -7.83 0.75 -2.79
C VAL A 199 -7.22 -0.48 -2.13
N PHE A 200 -7.93 -1.61 -2.10
CA PHE A 200 -7.48 -2.80 -1.37
C PHE A 200 -6.23 -3.42 -2.01
N GLU A 201 -6.24 -3.70 -3.33
CA GLU A 201 -5.07 -4.29 -4.00
C GLU A 201 -3.78 -3.46 -3.84
N PRO A 202 -3.77 -2.13 -4.08
CA PRO A 202 -2.56 -1.34 -3.86
C PRO A 202 -2.16 -1.25 -2.38
N ALA A 203 -3.12 -1.17 -1.46
CA ALA A 203 -2.83 -1.17 -0.03
C ALA A 203 -2.23 -2.52 0.40
N HIS A 204 -2.80 -3.64 -0.04
CA HIS A 204 -2.28 -4.98 0.23
C HIS A 204 -0.85 -5.15 -0.32
N PHE A 205 -0.59 -4.68 -1.55
CA PHE A 205 0.77 -4.68 -2.10
C PHE A 205 1.76 -3.91 -1.22
N VAL A 206 1.41 -2.70 -0.80
CA VAL A 206 2.26 -1.84 0.05
C VAL A 206 2.57 -2.54 1.38
N MET A 207 1.55 -3.15 2.00
CA MET A 207 1.68 -3.86 3.27
C MET A 207 2.52 -5.15 3.12
N GLU A 208 2.22 -5.98 2.12
CA GLU A 208 2.95 -7.23 1.87
C GLU A 208 4.41 -6.97 1.48
N ARG A 209 4.66 -5.98 0.62
CA ARG A 209 6.03 -5.58 0.31
C ARG A 209 6.78 -5.13 1.55
N ARG A 210 6.14 -4.33 2.44
CA ARG A 210 6.76 -3.91 3.70
C ARG A 210 7.02 -5.09 4.62
N MET A 211 6.13 -6.06 4.67
CA MET A 211 6.31 -7.31 5.39
C MET A 211 7.54 -8.07 4.89
N MET A 212 7.67 -8.29 3.58
CA MET A 212 8.83 -8.96 2.98
C MET A 212 10.14 -8.24 3.30
N LEU A 213 10.17 -6.91 3.18
CA LEU A 213 11.32 -6.08 3.55
C LEU A 213 11.58 -6.12 5.06
N GLY A 214 10.55 -6.19 5.88
CA GLY A 214 10.65 -6.32 7.33
C GLY A 214 11.24 -7.66 7.78
N ILE A 215 10.94 -8.73 7.07
CA ILE A 215 11.58 -10.04 7.24
C ILE A 215 13.07 -9.94 6.86
N ALA A 216 13.38 -9.33 5.71
CA ALA A 216 14.76 -9.15 5.27
C ALA A 216 15.59 -8.34 6.29
N GLU A 217 15.08 -7.18 6.73
CA GLU A 217 15.74 -6.31 7.70
C GLU A 217 16.07 -7.05 9.01
N ARG A 218 15.21 -7.95 9.44
CA ARG A 218 15.38 -8.77 10.66
C ARG A 218 16.37 -9.90 10.44
N ALA A 219 16.20 -10.67 9.38
CA ALA A 219 17.10 -11.77 9.06
C ALA A 219 18.53 -11.29 8.80
N GLU A 220 18.67 -10.12 8.18
CA GLU A 220 19.95 -9.46 7.92
C GLU A 220 20.48 -8.64 9.11
N ARG A 221 19.74 -8.61 10.23
CA ARG A 221 20.09 -7.86 11.47
C ARG A 221 20.31 -6.36 11.22
N ARG A 222 19.53 -5.78 10.30
CA ARG A 222 19.62 -4.37 9.87
C ARG A 222 18.30 -3.63 10.12
N LEU A 223 17.73 -3.79 11.32
CA LEU A 223 16.47 -3.14 11.68
C LEU A 223 16.64 -1.61 11.64
N PRO A 224 15.83 -0.93 10.83
CA PRO A 224 15.80 0.53 10.86
C PRO A 224 15.13 1.03 12.13
N PRO A 225 15.41 2.28 12.55
CA PRO A 225 14.70 2.89 13.67
C PRO A 225 13.19 2.90 13.45
N GLY A 226 12.41 2.61 14.51
CA GLY A 226 10.93 2.47 14.42
C GLY A 226 10.21 3.71 13.87
N TRP A 227 10.78 4.93 14.12
CA TRP A 227 10.22 6.18 13.59
C TRP A 227 10.20 6.26 12.05
N ARG A 228 11.05 5.47 11.37
CA ARG A 228 11.16 5.52 9.90
C ARG A 228 9.85 5.14 9.20
N ASN A 229 9.19 4.09 9.64
CA ASN A 229 7.89 3.68 9.09
C ASN A 229 6.81 4.75 9.32
N VAL A 230 6.84 5.38 10.51
CA VAL A 230 5.93 6.49 10.82
C VAL A 230 6.18 7.67 9.89
N ALA A 231 7.44 8.03 9.67
CA ALA A 231 7.82 9.12 8.79
C ALA A 231 7.45 8.83 7.32
N GLU A 232 7.64 7.60 6.83
CA GLU A 232 7.20 7.21 5.49
C GLU A 232 5.69 7.43 5.32
N VAL A 233 4.88 6.93 6.22
CA VAL A 233 3.42 7.09 6.13
C VAL A 233 3.00 8.55 6.33
N ALA A 234 3.70 9.33 7.17
CA ALA A 234 3.43 10.76 7.32
C ALA A 234 3.59 11.51 5.99
N THR A 235 4.55 11.13 5.14
CA THR A 235 4.68 11.74 3.80
C THR A 235 3.47 11.42 2.90
N TRP A 236 2.90 10.22 3.01
CA TRP A 236 1.69 9.84 2.25
C TRP A 236 0.46 10.58 2.77
N MET A 237 0.33 10.73 4.08
CA MET A 237 -0.76 11.49 4.69
C MET A 237 -0.68 12.98 4.34
N ALA A 238 0.52 13.54 4.26
CA ALA A 238 0.72 14.90 3.76
C ALA A 238 0.26 15.04 2.30
N ALA A 239 0.63 14.09 1.42
CA ALA A 239 0.16 14.08 0.03
C ALA A 239 -1.37 13.96 -0.05
N LEU A 240 -2.00 13.10 0.77
CA LEU A 240 -3.45 12.98 0.85
C LEU A 240 -4.11 14.28 1.31
N ALA A 241 -3.60 14.90 2.36
CA ALA A 241 -4.12 16.18 2.85
C ALA A 241 -4.04 17.28 1.78
N VAL A 242 -2.93 17.34 1.04
CA VAL A 242 -2.76 18.29 -0.09
C VAL A 242 -3.73 17.95 -1.22
N LEU A 243 -3.92 16.68 -1.55
CA LEU A 243 -4.89 16.24 -2.56
C LEU A 243 -6.30 16.74 -2.22
N LEU A 244 -6.74 16.52 -0.98
CA LEU A 244 -8.05 16.96 -0.51
C LEU A 244 -8.18 18.48 -0.51
N ALA A 245 -7.17 19.20 -0.02
CA ALA A 245 -7.15 20.67 -0.02
C ALA A 245 -7.20 21.24 -1.44
N ALA A 246 -6.44 20.68 -2.39
CA ALA A 246 -6.44 21.07 -3.79
C ALA A 246 -7.79 20.78 -4.46
N GLY A 247 -8.40 19.62 -4.18
CA GLY A 247 -9.73 19.24 -4.68
C GLY A 247 -10.81 20.23 -4.20
N LEU A 248 -10.83 20.54 -2.91
CA LEU A 248 -11.73 21.55 -2.34
C LEU A 248 -11.51 22.93 -2.95
N SER A 249 -10.25 23.35 -3.10
CA SER A 249 -9.91 24.62 -3.76
C SER A 249 -10.40 24.67 -5.21
N ALA A 250 -10.26 23.58 -5.97
CA ALA A 250 -10.74 23.47 -7.35
C ALA A 250 -12.27 23.61 -7.45
N LEU A 251 -13.01 23.07 -6.47
CA LEU A 251 -14.47 23.15 -6.44
C LEU A 251 -14.99 24.54 -6.06
N TRP A 252 -14.30 25.24 -5.17
CA TRP A 252 -14.79 26.52 -4.62
C TRP A 252 -14.30 27.75 -5.37
N ARG A 253 -13.10 27.69 -5.97
CA ARG A 253 -12.51 28.85 -6.65
C ARG A 253 -12.81 28.88 -8.15
N ARG A 254 -13.17 30.05 -8.65
CA ARG A 254 -13.50 30.28 -10.07
C ARG A 254 -12.22 30.41 -10.90
N ALA A 255 -12.13 29.60 -11.98
CA ALA A 255 -11.27 29.77 -13.14
C ALA A 255 -9.74 29.85 -12.90
N HIS A 256 -9.15 28.97 -12.08
CA HIS A 256 -7.69 28.88 -11.97
C HIS A 256 -7.19 27.44 -12.18
N PRO A 257 -6.18 27.17 -13.02
CA PRO A 257 -5.66 25.83 -13.26
C PRO A 257 -4.81 25.28 -12.08
N ARG A 258 -4.27 26.14 -11.21
CA ARG A 258 -3.35 25.76 -10.12
C ARG A 258 -3.87 24.68 -9.17
N PRO A 259 -5.13 24.72 -8.69
CA PRO A 259 -5.66 23.64 -7.84
C PRO A 259 -5.68 22.28 -8.55
N PHE A 260 -5.98 22.26 -9.86
CA PHE A 260 -5.99 21.00 -10.63
C PHE A 260 -4.57 20.43 -10.83
N LEU A 261 -3.58 21.30 -11.06
CA LEU A 261 -2.18 20.91 -11.15
C LEU A 261 -1.68 20.35 -9.81
N LEU A 262 -2.02 21.00 -8.70
CA LEU A 262 -1.65 20.54 -7.37
C LEU A 262 -2.38 19.23 -7.02
N PHE A 263 -3.65 19.09 -7.41
CA PHE A 263 -4.42 17.85 -7.24
C PHE A 263 -3.77 16.69 -8.00
N ALA A 264 -3.40 16.90 -9.27
CA ALA A 264 -2.72 15.90 -10.08
C ALA A 264 -1.36 15.50 -9.49
N ALA A 265 -0.55 16.50 -9.06
CA ALA A 265 0.76 16.26 -8.45
C ALA A 265 0.65 15.51 -7.13
N ALA A 266 -0.29 15.88 -6.26
CA ALA A 266 -0.53 15.22 -4.98
C ALA A 266 -1.08 13.80 -5.19
N GLY A 267 -1.96 13.60 -6.16
CA GLY A 267 -2.47 12.27 -6.54
C GLY A 267 -1.38 11.37 -7.10
N ALA A 268 -0.50 11.89 -7.95
CA ALA A 268 0.67 11.16 -8.43
C ALA A 268 1.62 10.80 -7.27
N ALA A 269 1.89 11.72 -6.35
CA ALA A 269 2.71 11.45 -5.18
C ALA A 269 2.09 10.38 -4.29
N LEU A 270 0.78 10.45 -4.01
CA LEU A 270 0.06 9.46 -3.22
C LEU A 270 0.08 8.06 -3.86
N LEU A 271 0.12 7.99 -5.19
CA LEU A 271 0.24 6.75 -5.92
C LEU A 271 1.68 6.22 -5.94
N LEU A 272 2.66 7.08 -6.14
CA LEU A 272 4.05 6.68 -6.38
C LEU A 272 4.89 6.51 -5.12
N LEU A 273 4.70 7.34 -4.07
CA LEU A 273 5.52 7.25 -2.86
C LEU A 273 5.37 5.90 -2.14
N PRO A 274 4.16 5.40 -1.84
CA PRO A 274 4.01 4.08 -1.24
C PRO A 274 4.40 2.96 -2.21
N THR A 275 4.14 3.13 -3.51
CA THR A 275 4.45 2.13 -4.54
C THR A 275 5.94 1.97 -4.77
N LEU A 276 6.68 3.04 -5.01
CA LEU A 276 8.11 2.98 -5.35
C LEU A 276 9.00 2.95 -4.10
N ARG A 277 8.52 3.49 -2.98
CA ARG A 277 9.25 3.62 -1.72
C ARG A 277 10.65 4.22 -1.91
N PRO A 278 10.76 5.43 -2.46
CA PRO A 278 12.05 6.09 -2.61
C PRO A 278 12.71 6.37 -1.25
N PRO A 279 13.99 6.75 -1.20
CA PRO A 279 14.63 7.15 0.05
C PRO A 279 13.79 8.17 0.81
N LEU A 280 13.71 8.05 2.14
CA LEU A 280 12.84 8.89 2.97
C LEU A 280 13.06 10.39 2.75
N ALA A 281 14.31 10.81 2.53
CA ALA A 281 14.64 12.21 2.21
C ALA A 281 13.93 12.69 0.94
N VAL A 282 13.83 11.85 -0.09
CA VAL A 282 13.12 12.16 -1.34
C VAL A 282 11.62 12.27 -1.09
N SER A 283 11.04 11.31 -0.33
CA SER A 283 9.62 11.34 0.04
C SER A 283 9.29 12.58 0.87
N ALA A 284 10.12 12.92 1.84
CA ALA A 284 9.96 14.10 2.67
C ALA A 284 10.07 15.41 1.86
N ALA A 285 11.04 15.50 0.95
CA ALA A 285 11.18 16.65 0.05
C ALA A 285 9.95 16.81 -0.86
N ALA A 286 9.46 15.72 -1.45
CA ALA A 286 8.25 15.75 -2.27
C ALA A 286 7.03 16.20 -1.47
N ALA A 287 6.83 15.67 -0.27
CA ALA A 287 5.74 16.07 0.62
C ALA A 287 5.85 17.54 1.03
N ALA A 288 7.04 18.02 1.38
CA ALA A 288 7.29 19.41 1.74
C ALA A 288 6.99 20.37 0.58
N LEU A 289 7.40 20.05 -0.65
CA LEU A 289 7.10 20.81 -1.85
C LEU A 289 5.59 20.89 -2.12
N LEU A 290 4.87 19.77 -1.96
CA LEU A 290 3.42 19.74 -2.11
C LEU A 290 2.74 20.65 -1.07
N VAL A 291 3.14 20.55 0.21
CA VAL A 291 2.60 21.40 1.27
C VAL A 291 2.91 22.88 1.01
N ALA A 292 4.14 23.22 0.63
CA ALA A 292 4.54 24.57 0.29
C ALA A 292 3.76 25.14 -0.91
N ALA A 293 3.27 24.30 -1.83
CA ALA A 293 2.47 24.71 -2.97
C ALA A 293 0.99 24.98 -2.63
N VAL A 294 0.52 24.59 -1.44
CA VAL A 294 -0.88 24.82 -1.04
C VAL A 294 -1.27 26.29 -1.08
N PRO A 295 -0.54 27.26 -0.47
CA PRO A 295 -0.87 28.67 -0.55
C PRO A 295 -0.91 29.19 -2.00
N TRP A 296 -0.01 28.72 -2.87
CA TRP A 296 0.01 29.06 -4.29
C TRP A 296 -1.29 28.64 -5.00
N SER A 297 -1.86 27.51 -4.65
CA SER A 297 -3.14 27.05 -5.22
C SER A 297 -4.33 27.90 -4.79
N PHE A 298 -4.23 28.56 -3.60
CA PHE A 298 -5.23 29.48 -3.07
C PHE A 298 -4.98 30.95 -3.48
N GLY A 299 -3.78 31.30 -3.94
CA GLY A 299 -3.42 32.67 -4.35
C GLY A 299 -4.12 33.10 -5.64
N GLY A 300 -5.22 33.87 -5.54
CA GLY A 300 -5.66 34.74 -6.64
C GLY A 300 -4.73 35.95 -6.74
N ARG A 301 -4.41 36.41 -7.95
CA ARG A 301 -3.76 37.69 -8.12
C ARG A 301 -4.56 38.76 -7.34
N ARG A 302 -3.99 39.32 -6.28
CA ARG A 302 -4.40 40.67 -5.88
C ARG A 302 -4.09 41.53 -7.10
N ALA A 303 -5.13 42.15 -7.69
CA ALA A 303 -4.88 43.20 -8.67
C ALA A 303 -3.95 44.22 -7.99
N PRO A 304 -2.87 44.67 -8.66
CA PRO A 304 -2.08 45.76 -8.13
C PRO A 304 -3.07 46.89 -7.86
N GLY A 305 -3.14 47.32 -6.60
CA GLY A 305 -4.00 48.45 -6.22
C GLY A 305 -3.70 49.62 -7.13
N GLY A 306 -4.71 50.05 -7.88
CA GLY A 306 -4.61 51.25 -8.69
C GLY A 306 -4.16 52.39 -7.77
N LEU A 307 -3.01 52.98 -8.10
CA LEU A 307 -2.62 54.24 -7.55
C LEU A 307 -3.76 55.21 -7.85
N ALA A 308 -4.54 55.53 -6.82
CA ALA A 308 -5.47 56.66 -6.89
C ALA A 308 -4.64 57.91 -7.09
N LEU A 309 -4.56 58.37 -8.34
CA LEU A 309 -4.06 59.71 -8.66
C LEU A 309 -5.02 60.70 -7.98
N GLY A 310 -4.59 61.22 -6.84
CA GLY A 310 -5.27 62.30 -6.16
C GLY A 310 -5.40 63.48 -7.10
N HIS A 311 -6.63 63.89 -7.40
CA HIS A 311 -6.90 65.16 -8.08
C HIS A 311 -6.42 66.28 -7.16
N VAL A 312 -5.28 66.86 -7.51
CA VAL A 312 -4.84 68.16 -6.96
C VAL A 312 -5.76 69.21 -7.50
N ARG A 313 -6.67 69.73 -6.68
CA ARG A 313 -7.41 70.97 -6.96
C ARG A 313 -6.47 72.15 -6.71
N LEU A 314 -6.15 72.88 -7.74
CA LEU A 314 -5.50 74.24 -7.64
C LEU A 314 -6.55 75.23 -7.12
N PRO A 315 -6.23 76.08 -6.13
CA PRO A 315 -7.09 77.18 -5.72
C PRO A 315 -7.07 78.30 -6.73
N ARG A 316 -8.21 78.98 -6.96
CA ARG A 316 -8.35 80.22 -7.68
C ARG A 316 -7.91 81.41 -6.81
#